data_b931f30e070870265686df4925460c08
#
_entry.id   b931f30e070870265686df4925460c08
#
_cell.length_a   1.000
_cell.length_b   1.000
_cell.length_c   1.000
_cell.angle_alpha   90.00
_cell.angle_beta   90.00
_cell.angle_gamma   90.00
#
_symmetry.space_group_name_H-M   'P 1'
#
loop_
_entity.id
_entity.type
_entity.pdbx_description
1 polymer ?
#
loop_
_entity_poly.entity_id
_entity_poly.type
_entity_poly.pdbx_seq_one_letter_code
_entity_poly.pdbx_strand_id
1 'polypeptide(L)'
;YTDIKNSKNETLSFDKVLVSVGRKPYTEGLNLSKVGIKKDGKGRIEVNNKLQTSVRNIYAIGDVIKGPMLAHKAEEEGIAVAEILAGQAGHVNYDVIPGVVYTSPEVATVGKTEEQLKEENKVYKVGKFPFLANSRAKVNNETEGFVKILADSKTDKVLGVHIIGPHCGDMIAEMALAMEFGASAEDIARTCPVSYTHLRAHETTNY
;
A
#
# COMPACT_ATOMS: atom_id res chain seq x y z
N TYR A 1 9.37 25.83 14.88
CA TYR A 1 8.41 24.75 15.14
C TYR A 1 7.86 24.85 16.56
N THR A 2 6.72 24.22 16.79
CA THR A 2 6.15 24.09 18.12
C THR A 2 6.32 22.64 18.56
N ASP A 3 6.99 22.41 19.69
CA ASP A 3 7.05 21.07 20.27
C ASP A 3 5.68 20.73 20.88
N ILE A 4 5.05 19.72 20.34
CA ILE A 4 3.68 19.29 20.74
C ILE A 4 3.63 18.80 22.20
N LYS A 5 4.74 18.29 22.75
CA LYS A 5 4.78 17.75 24.12
C LYS A 5 4.79 18.83 25.20
N ASN A 6 5.42 19.97 24.92
CA ASN A 6 5.60 21.03 25.91
C ASN A 6 5.04 22.39 25.45
N SER A 7 4.46 22.47 24.25
CA SER A 7 3.91 23.69 23.64
C SER A 7 4.91 24.85 23.54
N LYS A 8 6.22 24.56 23.54
CA LYS A 8 7.24 25.58 23.36
C LYS A 8 7.48 25.84 21.88
N ASN A 9 7.56 27.12 21.56
CA ASN A 9 8.00 27.56 20.23
C ASN A 9 9.52 27.68 20.23
N GLU A 10 10.14 26.99 19.28
CA GLU A 10 11.58 27.08 19.03
C GLU A 10 11.83 27.56 17.62
N THR A 11 12.86 28.38 17.46
CA THR A 11 13.31 28.89 16.17
C THR A 11 14.69 28.31 15.87
N LEU A 12 14.79 27.59 14.77
CA LEU A 12 16.06 27.06 14.26
C LEU A 12 16.41 27.78 12.95
N SER A 13 17.70 28.01 12.73
CA SER A 13 18.20 28.65 11.51
C SER A 13 18.87 27.62 10.63
N PHE A 14 18.50 27.59 9.36
CA PHE A 14 19.03 26.66 8.33
C PHE A 14 19.22 27.40 7.03
N ASP A 15 20.15 26.95 6.19
CA ASP A 15 20.37 27.54 4.85
C ASP A 15 19.19 27.26 3.92
N LYS A 16 18.53 26.10 4.07
CA LYS A 16 17.36 25.70 3.29
C LYS A 16 16.38 24.87 4.13
N VAL A 17 15.10 24.97 3.81
CA VAL A 17 14.04 24.21 4.47
C VAL A 17 13.29 23.41 3.39
N LEU A 18 13.23 22.07 3.57
CA LEU A 18 12.40 21.18 2.76
C LEU A 18 11.07 20.94 3.48
N VAL A 19 9.96 21.30 2.84
CA VAL A 19 8.61 20.98 3.31
C VAL A 19 8.11 19.74 2.57
N SER A 20 7.98 18.61 3.29
CA SER A 20 7.56 17.33 2.74
C SER A 20 6.55 16.66 3.68
N VAL A 21 5.40 17.32 3.87
CA VAL A 21 4.37 16.94 4.88
C VAL A 21 3.18 16.20 4.27
N GLY A 22 3.31 15.71 3.05
CA GLY A 22 2.27 14.97 2.34
C GLY A 22 1.64 15.73 1.18
N ARG A 23 0.54 15.23 0.67
CA ARG A 23 -0.18 15.72 -0.50
C ARG A 23 -1.64 15.96 -0.16
N LYS A 24 -2.27 16.86 -0.90
CA LYS A 24 -3.73 17.09 -0.86
C LYS A 24 -4.30 17.05 -2.28
N PRO A 25 -5.59 16.69 -2.46
CA PRO A 25 -6.20 16.72 -3.77
C PRO A 25 -6.20 18.13 -4.34
N TYR A 26 -5.78 18.28 -5.59
CA TYR A 26 -5.79 19.56 -6.27
C TYR A 26 -6.99 19.63 -7.21
N THR A 27 -8.01 20.36 -6.80
CA THR A 27 -9.28 20.51 -7.54
C THR A 27 -9.60 21.98 -7.85
N GLU A 28 -8.64 22.88 -7.64
CA GLU A 28 -8.80 24.30 -7.92
C GLU A 28 -8.95 24.54 -9.43
N GLY A 29 -9.79 25.51 -9.81
CA GLY A 29 -10.02 25.84 -11.22
C GLY A 29 -11.05 24.93 -11.95
N LEU A 30 -11.38 23.76 -11.40
CA LEU A 30 -12.33 22.83 -12.03
C LEU A 30 -13.80 23.25 -11.91
N ASN A 31 -14.11 24.27 -11.11
CA ASN A 31 -15.47 24.78 -10.88
C ASN A 31 -16.49 23.69 -10.51
N LEU A 32 -16.08 22.69 -9.74
CA LEU A 32 -16.88 21.48 -9.42
C LEU A 32 -18.26 21.78 -8.85
N SER A 33 -18.39 22.84 -8.03
CA SER A 33 -19.66 23.27 -7.45
C SER A 33 -20.65 23.75 -8.51
N LYS A 34 -20.18 24.36 -9.61
CA LYS A 34 -21.06 24.84 -10.71
C LYS A 34 -21.74 23.69 -11.45
N VAL A 35 -21.10 22.51 -11.49
CA VAL A 35 -21.65 21.32 -12.14
C VAL A 35 -22.27 20.34 -11.13
N GLY A 36 -22.30 20.68 -9.84
CA GLY A 36 -22.94 19.86 -8.81
C GLY A 36 -22.09 18.68 -8.31
N ILE A 37 -20.78 18.69 -8.56
CA ILE A 37 -19.87 17.65 -8.05
C ILE A 37 -19.57 17.89 -6.57
N LYS A 38 -19.78 16.86 -5.76
CA LYS A 38 -19.57 16.89 -4.32
C LYS A 38 -18.13 16.56 -3.96
N LYS A 39 -17.65 17.15 -2.86
CA LYS A 39 -16.37 16.87 -2.22
C LYS A 39 -16.58 16.49 -0.77
N ASP A 40 -15.72 15.59 -0.27
CA ASP A 40 -15.68 15.26 1.15
C ASP A 40 -14.99 16.35 1.99
N GLY A 41 -14.99 16.16 3.33
CA GLY A 41 -14.37 17.11 4.27
C GLY A 41 -12.85 17.29 4.11
N LYS A 42 -12.17 16.43 3.31
CA LYS A 42 -10.75 16.54 2.97
C LYS A 42 -10.51 17.13 1.58
N GLY A 43 -11.56 17.61 0.90
CA GLY A 43 -11.52 18.24 -0.41
C GLY A 43 -11.42 17.24 -1.58
N ARG A 44 -11.60 15.93 -1.35
CA ARG A 44 -11.58 14.90 -2.39
C ARG A 44 -12.95 14.80 -3.06
N ILE A 45 -12.97 14.52 -4.36
CA ILE A 45 -14.20 14.27 -5.11
C ILE A 45 -14.81 12.96 -4.62
N GLU A 46 -16.10 13.00 -4.27
CA GLU A 46 -16.86 11.82 -3.88
C GLU A 46 -17.23 11.00 -5.13
N VAL A 47 -16.95 9.71 -5.11
CA VAL A 47 -17.30 8.76 -6.17
C VAL A 47 -17.96 7.51 -5.57
N ASN A 48 -18.77 6.85 -6.39
CA ASN A 48 -19.33 5.54 -6.06
C ASN A 48 -18.34 4.42 -6.40
N ASN A 49 -18.75 3.15 -6.23
CA ASN A 49 -17.94 1.96 -6.54
C ASN A 49 -17.61 1.77 -8.03
N LYS A 50 -18.20 2.58 -8.93
CA LYS A 50 -17.88 2.64 -10.35
C LYS A 50 -17.07 3.88 -10.73
N LEU A 51 -16.47 4.55 -9.75
CA LEU A 51 -15.68 5.77 -9.91
C LEU A 51 -16.46 6.95 -10.50
N GLN A 52 -17.80 6.87 -10.48
CA GLN A 52 -18.71 7.90 -10.97
C GLN A 52 -18.99 8.93 -9.88
N THR A 53 -18.94 10.20 -10.21
CA THR A 53 -19.22 11.31 -9.29
C THR A 53 -20.72 11.45 -9.02
N SER A 54 -21.12 12.48 -8.26
CA SER A 54 -22.52 12.85 -8.10
C SER A 54 -23.21 13.27 -9.41
N VAL A 55 -22.46 13.48 -10.49
CA VAL A 55 -22.95 13.81 -11.83
C VAL A 55 -22.74 12.61 -12.75
N ARG A 56 -23.85 12.04 -13.26
CA ARG A 56 -23.91 10.72 -13.89
C ARG A 56 -22.91 10.48 -15.04
N ASN A 57 -22.52 11.49 -15.78
CA ASN A 57 -21.61 11.39 -16.94
C ASN A 57 -20.20 11.88 -16.62
N ILE A 58 -19.86 12.09 -15.33
CA ILE A 58 -18.56 12.54 -14.89
C ILE A 58 -17.98 11.51 -13.92
N TYR A 59 -16.76 11.08 -14.19
CA TYR A 59 -15.98 10.15 -13.39
C TYR A 59 -14.77 10.87 -12.81
N ALA A 60 -14.25 10.39 -11.70
CA ALA A 60 -13.01 10.90 -11.10
C ALA A 60 -12.15 9.74 -10.62
N ILE A 61 -10.84 9.86 -10.85
CA ILE A 61 -9.83 8.85 -10.54
C ILE A 61 -8.57 9.49 -9.93
N GLY A 62 -7.70 8.68 -9.39
CA GLY A 62 -6.37 9.11 -8.93
C GLY A 62 -6.38 9.92 -7.66
N ASP A 63 -5.48 10.90 -7.59
CA ASP A 63 -5.18 11.67 -6.39
C ASP A 63 -6.32 12.57 -5.90
N VAL A 64 -7.31 12.83 -6.75
CA VAL A 64 -8.45 13.70 -6.41
C VAL A 64 -9.59 12.97 -5.72
N ILE A 65 -9.55 11.64 -5.59
CA ILE A 65 -10.54 10.82 -4.90
C ILE A 65 -9.97 10.17 -3.64
N LYS A 66 -10.78 9.40 -2.92
CA LYS A 66 -10.35 8.67 -1.71
C LYS A 66 -9.38 7.56 -2.07
N GLY A 67 -8.36 7.35 -1.23
CA GLY A 67 -7.36 6.29 -1.35
C GLY A 67 -5.93 6.84 -1.33
N PRO A 68 -4.92 5.99 -1.47
CA PRO A 68 -3.54 6.40 -1.56
C PRO A 68 -3.28 7.19 -2.86
N MET A 69 -2.43 8.20 -2.76
CA MET A 69 -2.03 9.03 -3.91
C MET A 69 -0.86 8.38 -4.63
N LEU A 70 -1.17 7.35 -5.44
CA LEU A 70 -0.20 6.50 -6.14
C LEU A 70 -0.55 6.44 -7.64
N ALA A 71 0.48 6.57 -8.49
CA ALA A 71 0.30 6.57 -9.95
C ALA A 71 -0.33 5.27 -10.45
N HIS A 72 0.18 4.11 -10.03
CA HIS A 72 -0.36 2.81 -10.43
C HIS A 72 -1.82 2.58 -10.00
N LYS A 73 -2.25 3.12 -8.84
CA LYS A 73 -3.68 3.12 -8.47
C LYS A 73 -4.51 3.92 -9.48
N ALA A 74 -4.03 5.11 -9.86
CA ALA A 74 -4.73 5.97 -10.80
C ALA A 74 -4.81 5.34 -12.21
N GLU A 75 -3.79 4.62 -12.63
CA GLU A 75 -3.74 3.88 -13.90
C GLU A 75 -4.80 2.78 -13.92
N GLU A 76 -4.85 1.93 -12.88
CA GLU A 76 -5.86 0.87 -12.75
C GLU A 76 -7.29 1.43 -12.68
N GLU A 77 -7.50 2.52 -11.97
CA GLU A 77 -8.78 3.21 -11.94
C GLU A 77 -9.18 3.75 -13.32
N GLY A 78 -8.21 4.25 -14.10
CA GLY A 78 -8.42 4.70 -15.48
C GLY A 78 -8.85 3.56 -16.40
N ILE A 79 -8.19 2.40 -16.30
CA ILE A 79 -8.55 1.19 -17.05
C ILE A 79 -9.96 0.75 -16.67
N ALA A 80 -10.26 0.65 -15.36
CA ALA A 80 -11.58 0.25 -14.88
C ALA A 80 -12.70 1.18 -15.37
N VAL A 81 -12.48 2.50 -15.39
CA VAL A 81 -13.45 3.45 -15.93
C VAL A 81 -13.65 3.24 -17.44
N ALA A 82 -12.59 3.02 -18.20
CA ALA A 82 -12.68 2.78 -19.64
C ALA A 82 -13.47 1.49 -19.94
N GLU A 83 -13.23 0.42 -19.18
CA GLU A 83 -13.96 -0.85 -19.27
C GLU A 83 -15.45 -0.68 -18.92
N ILE A 84 -15.77 0.03 -17.83
CA ILE A 84 -17.13 0.35 -17.43
C ILE A 84 -17.88 1.11 -18.54
N LEU A 85 -17.22 2.10 -19.15
CA LEU A 85 -17.81 2.88 -20.25
C LEU A 85 -18.00 2.05 -21.51
N ALA A 86 -17.16 1.05 -21.73
CA ALA A 86 -17.29 0.06 -22.81
C ALA A 86 -18.32 -1.04 -22.51
N GLY A 87 -19.01 -0.99 -21.36
CA GLY A 87 -20.00 -2.00 -20.95
C GLY A 87 -19.38 -3.29 -20.40
N GLN A 88 -18.10 -3.26 -20.03
CA GLN A 88 -17.39 -4.37 -19.39
C GLN A 88 -17.43 -4.25 -17.86
N ALA A 89 -16.95 -5.27 -17.17
CA ALA A 89 -16.87 -5.31 -15.70
C ALA A 89 -15.56 -4.73 -15.19
N GLY A 90 -15.37 -3.42 -15.31
CA GLY A 90 -14.19 -2.74 -14.76
C GLY A 90 -14.14 -2.86 -13.24
N HIS A 91 -12.98 -3.27 -12.70
CA HIS A 91 -12.77 -3.50 -11.28
C HIS A 91 -11.36 -3.12 -10.84
N VAL A 92 -11.23 -2.55 -9.65
CA VAL A 92 -9.95 -2.29 -8.99
C VAL A 92 -9.95 -2.99 -7.63
N ASN A 93 -8.97 -3.83 -7.39
CA ASN A 93 -8.78 -4.47 -6.09
C ASN A 93 -7.92 -3.57 -5.17
N TYR A 94 -8.58 -2.75 -4.38
CA TYR A 94 -7.91 -1.83 -3.46
C TYR A 94 -7.16 -2.51 -2.29
N ASP A 95 -7.43 -3.77 -2.02
CA ASP A 95 -6.76 -4.52 -0.95
C ASP A 95 -5.35 -4.98 -1.35
N VAL A 96 -4.98 -4.90 -2.63
CA VAL A 96 -3.68 -5.39 -3.14
C VAL A 96 -2.85 -4.31 -3.82
N ILE A 97 -3.13 -3.05 -3.58
CA ILE A 97 -2.31 -1.94 -4.10
C ILE A 97 -1.03 -1.83 -3.26
N PRO A 98 0.16 -2.10 -3.83
CA PRO A 98 1.41 -1.98 -3.08
C PRO A 98 1.81 -0.53 -2.88
N GLY A 99 2.49 -0.26 -1.77
CA GLY A 99 3.12 1.03 -1.48
C GLY A 99 4.59 0.85 -1.18
N VAL A 100 5.44 1.73 -1.71
CA VAL A 100 6.89 1.70 -1.49
C VAL A 100 7.39 3.06 -1.03
N VAL A 101 8.24 3.06 -0.01
CA VAL A 101 9.04 4.21 0.41
C VAL A 101 10.49 3.92 0.04
N TYR A 102 11.02 4.70 -0.90
CA TYR A 102 12.36 4.52 -1.48
C TYR A 102 13.45 5.16 -0.60
N THR A 103 13.49 4.75 0.64
CA THR A 103 14.57 5.08 1.58
C THR A 103 15.71 4.04 1.48
N SER A 104 16.74 4.15 2.30
CA SER A 104 17.75 3.12 2.46
C SER A 104 17.83 2.77 3.96
N PRO A 105 17.36 1.58 4.35
CA PRO A 105 16.67 0.55 3.56
C PRO A 105 15.29 1.00 3.04
N GLU A 106 14.79 0.36 1.97
CA GLU A 106 13.43 0.57 1.46
C GLU A 106 12.38 0.00 2.41
N VAL A 107 11.16 0.53 2.33
CA VAL A 107 9.99 -0.04 3.01
C VAL A 107 8.89 -0.28 1.97
N ALA A 108 8.42 -1.51 1.87
CA ALA A 108 7.35 -1.88 0.96
C ALA A 108 6.21 -2.60 1.69
N THR A 109 4.98 -2.33 1.27
CA THR A 109 3.78 -2.88 1.92
C THR A 109 2.71 -3.19 0.88
N VAL A 110 1.91 -4.23 1.16
CA VAL A 110 0.66 -4.51 0.45
C VAL A 110 -0.33 -5.12 1.43
N GLY A 111 -1.62 -4.83 1.25
CA GLY A 111 -2.68 -5.33 2.12
C GLY A 111 -2.78 -4.61 3.45
N LYS A 112 -3.32 -5.28 4.46
CA LYS A 112 -3.67 -4.71 5.76
C LYS A 112 -2.50 -4.73 6.74
N THR A 113 -2.46 -3.72 7.62
CA THR A 113 -1.56 -3.70 8.78
C THR A 113 -2.15 -4.45 9.97
N GLU A 114 -1.33 -4.75 10.97
CA GLU A 114 -1.81 -5.35 12.23
C GLU A 114 -2.83 -4.46 12.95
N GLU A 115 -2.63 -3.14 12.91
CA GLU A 115 -3.54 -2.16 13.51
C GLU A 115 -4.92 -2.25 12.86
N GLN A 116 -4.99 -2.27 11.53
CA GLN A 116 -6.23 -2.40 10.78
C GLN A 116 -6.93 -3.73 11.08
N LEU A 117 -6.19 -4.84 11.12
CA LEU A 117 -6.76 -6.15 11.46
C LEU A 117 -7.30 -6.20 12.89
N LYS A 118 -6.64 -5.53 13.84
CA LYS A 118 -7.14 -5.39 15.24
C LYS A 118 -8.40 -4.54 15.30
N GLU A 119 -8.44 -3.42 14.59
CA GLU A 119 -9.64 -2.56 14.50
C GLU A 119 -10.84 -3.31 13.91
N GLU A 120 -10.59 -4.18 12.91
CA GLU A 120 -11.61 -5.05 12.29
C GLU A 120 -11.95 -6.30 13.14
N ASN A 121 -11.32 -6.49 14.31
CA ASN A 121 -11.43 -7.69 15.12
C ASN A 121 -11.14 -9.01 14.36
N LYS A 122 -10.26 -8.93 13.36
CA LYS A 122 -9.84 -10.07 12.54
C LYS A 122 -8.79 -10.88 13.28
N VAL A 123 -9.01 -12.21 13.40
CA VAL A 123 -8.02 -13.11 14.00
C VAL A 123 -7.00 -13.51 12.94
N TYR A 124 -5.73 -13.25 13.18
CA TYR A 124 -4.64 -13.46 12.22
C TYR A 124 -3.42 -14.11 12.87
N LYS A 125 -2.57 -14.66 12.02
CA LYS A 125 -1.21 -15.14 12.39
C LYS A 125 -0.19 -14.18 11.83
N VAL A 126 0.98 -14.11 12.49
CA VAL A 126 2.11 -13.28 12.06
C VAL A 126 3.31 -14.18 11.78
N GLY A 127 3.81 -14.13 10.56
CA GLY A 127 5.11 -14.68 10.20
C GLY A 127 6.12 -13.57 10.03
N LYS A 128 7.35 -13.75 10.57
CA LYS A 128 8.43 -12.77 10.41
C LYS A 128 9.76 -13.47 10.15
N PHE A 129 10.47 -13.04 9.10
CA PHE A 129 11.77 -13.58 8.73
C PHE A 129 12.80 -12.44 8.56
N PRO A 130 13.90 -12.42 9.35
CA PRO A 130 14.92 -11.38 9.23
C PRO A 130 15.88 -11.68 8.08
N PHE A 131 16.31 -10.65 7.35
CA PHE A 131 17.31 -10.80 6.28
C PHE A 131 18.65 -11.31 6.78
N LEU A 132 18.98 -11.09 8.05
CA LEU A 132 20.17 -11.68 8.69
C LEU A 132 20.20 -13.22 8.58
N ALA A 133 19.06 -13.89 8.47
CA ALA A 133 18.98 -15.34 8.29
C ALA A 133 19.02 -15.76 6.80
N ASN A 134 19.00 -14.82 5.85
CA ASN A 134 19.03 -15.08 4.42
C ASN A 134 20.48 -15.14 3.90
N SER A 135 20.83 -16.22 3.19
CA SER A 135 22.21 -16.42 2.68
C SER A 135 22.61 -15.39 1.64
N ARG A 136 21.68 -14.98 0.74
CA ARG A 136 21.95 -13.97 -0.29
C ARG A 136 22.20 -12.61 0.35
N ALA A 137 21.40 -12.22 1.35
CA ALA A 137 21.59 -11.00 2.09
C ALA A 137 22.97 -10.94 2.79
N LYS A 138 23.41 -12.07 3.34
CA LYS A 138 24.77 -12.19 3.94
C LYS A 138 25.89 -12.01 2.92
N VAL A 139 25.76 -12.64 1.74
CA VAL A 139 26.76 -12.50 0.66
C VAL A 139 26.86 -11.06 0.18
N ASN A 140 25.73 -10.38 0.08
CA ASN A 140 25.67 -8.97 -0.34
C ASN A 140 26.05 -7.98 0.79
N ASN A 141 26.16 -8.46 2.03
CA ASN A 141 26.31 -7.61 3.23
C ASN A 141 25.13 -6.63 3.41
N GLU A 142 23.91 -7.09 3.10
CA GLU A 142 22.64 -6.34 3.14
C GLU A 142 21.65 -7.06 4.06
N THR A 143 22.01 -7.23 5.32
CA THR A 143 21.28 -8.07 6.28
C THR A 143 20.27 -7.31 7.13
N GLU A 144 20.15 -5.99 6.93
CA GLU A 144 19.20 -5.16 7.67
C GLU A 144 17.77 -5.41 7.20
N GLY A 145 16.85 -5.53 8.19
CA GLY A 145 15.43 -5.61 7.92
C GLY A 145 14.83 -7.01 7.99
N PHE A 146 13.61 -7.12 7.51
CA PHE A 146 12.81 -8.35 7.60
C PHE A 146 11.63 -8.33 6.63
N VAL A 147 11.09 -9.52 6.38
CA VAL A 147 9.75 -9.73 5.80
C VAL A 147 8.78 -10.08 6.91
N LYS A 148 7.58 -9.47 6.89
CA LYS A 148 6.47 -9.80 7.78
C LYS A 148 5.24 -10.12 6.94
N ILE A 149 4.62 -11.28 7.19
CA ILE A 149 3.39 -11.72 6.54
C ILE A 149 2.30 -11.85 7.60
N LEU A 150 1.12 -11.32 7.29
CA LEU A 150 -0.09 -11.47 8.09
C LEU A 150 -1.05 -12.38 7.33
N ALA A 151 -1.51 -13.45 7.96
CA ALA A 151 -2.42 -14.42 7.37
C ALA A 151 -3.65 -14.66 8.23
N ASP A 152 -4.77 -14.94 7.62
CA ASP A 152 -5.99 -15.33 8.32
C ASP A 152 -5.76 -16.61 9.12
N SER A 153 -6.14 -16.61 10.39
CA SER A 153 -5.84 -17.75 11.29
C SER A 153 -6.55 -19.06 10.92
N LYS A 154 -7.66 -18.98 10.16
CA LYS A 154 -8.48 -20.15 9.80
C LYS A 154 -8.21 -20.64 8.38
N THR A 155 -8.09 -19.70 7.43
CA THR A 155 -7.98 -20.02 6.01
C THR A 155 -6.55 -19.95 5.49
N ASP A 156 -5.62 -19.40 6.29
CA ASP A 156 -4.24 -19.10 5.94
C ASP A 156 -4.08 -18.09 4.79
N LYS A 157 -5.19 -17.50 4.30
CA LYS A 157 -5.14 -16.46 3.25
C LYS A 157 -4.28 -15.30 3.69
N VAL A 158 -3.37 -14.84 2.84
CA VAL A 158 -2.54 -13.66 3.11
C VAL A 158 -3.41 -12.41 3.16
N LEU A 159 -3.28 -11.65 4.24
CA LEU A 159 -4.02 -10.41 4.53
C LEU A 159 -3.16 -9.17 4.37
N GLY A 160 -1.86 -9.30 4.51
CA GLY A 160 -0.93 -8.21 4.35
C GLY A 160 0.52 -8.66 4.42
N VAL A 161 1.38 -7.94 3.69
CA VAL A 161 2.83 -8.17 3.67
C VAL A 161 3.56 -6.85 3.84
N HIS A 162 4.57 -6.85 4.70
CA HIS A 162 5.38 -5.69 5.03
C HIS A 162 6.84 -6.06 5.00
N ILE A 163 7.64 -5.35 4.23
CA ILE A 163 9.05 -5.62 4.03
C ILE A 163 9.84 -4.34 4.34
N ILE A 164 10.92 -4.47 5.08
CA ILE A 164 11.91 -3.43 5.23
C ILE A 164 13.27 -4.03 4.92
N GLY A 165 14.01 -3.45 3.98
CA GLY A 165 15.31 -3.95 3.54
C GLY A 165 15.68 -3.47 2.15
N PRO A 166 16.78 -3.96 1.58
CA PRO A 166 17.15 -3.64 0.21
C PRO A 166 16.19 -4.28 -0.80
N HIS A 167 15.93 -3.60 -1.90
CA HIS A 167 15.10 -4.08 -3.02
C HIS A 167 13.67 -4.52 -2.64
N CYS A 168 13.12 -3.96 -1.57
CA CYS A 168 11.75 -4.29 -1.13
C CYS A 168 10.70 -3.90 -2.16
N GLY A 169 10.94 -2.84 -2.94
CA GLY A 169 10.07 -2.41 -4.03
C GLY A 169 9.87 -3.46 -5.11
N ASP A 170 10.92 -4.24 -5.42
CA ASP A 170 10.85 -5.34 -6.38
C ASP A 170 10.12 -6.55 -5.78
N MET A 171 10.47 -6.89 -4.53
CA MET A 171 9.90 -8.06 -3.84
C MET A 171 8.40 -7.93 -3.55
N ILE A 172 7.90 -6.74 -3.29
CA ILE A 172 6.48 -6.54 -2.94
C ILE A 172 5.54 -6.84 -4.12
N ALA A 173 6.00 -6.74 -5.35
CA ALA A 173 5.21 -7.04 -6.55
C ALA A 173 4.82 -8.54 -6.60
N GLU A 174 5.72 -9.43 -6.18
CA GLU A 174 5.42 -10.87 -6.04
C GLU A 174 4.29 -11.11 -5.03
N MET A 175 4.31 -10.39 -3.92
CA MET A 175 3.28 -10.50 -2.89
C MET A 175 1.94 -9.90 -3.32
N ALA A 176 1.95 -8.79 -4.04
CA ALA A 176 0.74 -8.22 -4.61
C ALA A 176 0.08 -9.20 -5.58
N LEU A 177 0.86 -9.85 -6.46
CA LEU A 177 0.35 -10.87 -7.36
C LEU A 177 -0.21 -12.08 -6.61
N ALA A 178 0.50 -12.59 -5.60
CA ALA A 178 0.04 -13.71 -4.78
C ALA A 178 -1.29 -13.38 -4.07
N MET A 179 -1.40 -12.18 -3.51
CA MET A 179 -2.62 -11.72 -2.83
C MET A 179 -3.79 -11.51 -3.80
N GLU A 180 -3.55 -11.03 -5.03
CA GLU A 180 -4.58 -10.88 -6.06
C GLU A 180 -5.26 -12.22 -6.37
N PHE A 181 -4.47 -13.29 -6.45
CA PHE A 181 -4.98 -14.65 -6.66
C PHE A 181 -5.42 -15.37 -5.37
N GLY A 182 -5.39 -14.69 -4.23
CA GLY A 182 -5.88 -15.21 -2.96
C GLY A 182 -5.02 -16.29 -2.33
N ALA A 183 -3.70 -16.25 -2.56
CA ALA A 183 -2.75 -17.21 -2.03
C ALA A 183 -2.78 -17.32 -0.50
N SER A 184 -2.50 -18.49 0.01
CA SER A 184 -2.20 -18.75 1.41
C SER A 184 -0.74 -18.44 1.75
N ALA A 185 -0.43 -18.27 3.03
CA ALA A 185 0.95 -18.15 3.48
C ALA A 185 1.75 -19.42 3.17
N GLU A 186 1.10 -20.58 3.20
CA GLU A 186 1.70 -21.87 2.83
C GLU A 186 2.05 -21.92 1.33
N ASP A 187 1.22 -21.37 0.43
CA ASP A 187 1.52 -21.32 -1.01
C ASP A 187 2.81 -20.53 -1.26
N ILE A 188 2.96 -19.36 -0.61
CA ILE A 188 4.16 -18.54 -0.70
C ILE A 188 5.38 -19.30 -0.18
N ALA A 189 5.25 -19.95 1.00
CA ALA A 189 6.35 -20.65 1.62
C ALA A 189 6.81 -21.89 0.81
N ARG A 190 5.91 -22.53 0.06
CA ARG A 190 6.18 -23.73 -0.74
C ARG A 190 6.53 -23.44 -2.20
N THR A 191 6.32 -22.21 -2.67
CA THR A 191 6.75 -21.81 -4.01
C THR A 191 8.26 -21.97 -4.11
N CYS A 192 8.73 -22.75 -5.09
CA CYS A 192 10.15 -23.05 -5.27
C CYS A 192 10.86 -21.81 -5.84
N PRO A 193 11.72 -21.14 -5.07
CA PRO A 193 12.45 -19.97 -5.54
C PRO A 193 13.68 -20.35 -6.34
N VAL A 194 14.12 -19.48 -7.23
CA VAL A 194 15.45 -19.56 -7.83
C VAL A 194 16.46 -19.02 -6.83
N SER A 195 17.28 -19.91 -6.24
CA SER A 195 18.49 -19.58 -5.48
C SER A 195 18.37 -18.38 -4.52
N TYR A 196 17.60 -18.46 -3.46
CA TYR A 196 17.58 -17.47 -2.35
C TYR A 196 17.22 -16.02 -2.75
N THR A 197 16.72 -15.78 -3.94
CA THR A 197 16.38 -14.44 -4.44
C THR A 197 14.91 -14.04 -4.21
N HIS A 198 14.07 -14.97 -3.77
CA HIS A 198 12.65 -14.75 -3.53
C HIS A 198 12.32 -14.71 -2.02
N LEU A 199 11.13 -14.21 -1.71
CA LEU A 199 10.59 -14.06 -0.35
C LEU A 199 10.24 -15.41 0.32
N ARG A 200 11.03 -16.44 0.16
CA ARG A 200 10.80 -17.65 0.93
C ARG A 200 10.97 -17.35 2.42
N ALA A 201 9.86 -17.12 3.09
CA ALA A 201 9.78 -17.18 4.53
C ALA A 201 9.96 -18.65 4.94
N HIS A 202 11.20 -19.07 5.14
CA HIS A 202 11.47 -20.33 5.79
C HIS A 202 10.92 -20.27 7.21
N GLU A 203 9.88 -21.05 7.40
CA GLU A 203 9.36 -21.51 8.68
C GLU A 203 8.85 -20.43 9.64
N THR A 204 7.61 -20.06 9.46
CA THR A 204 6.77 -19.62 10.58
C THR A 204 6.17 -20.82 11.28
N THR A 205 6.99 -21.73 11.75
CA THR A 205 6.57 -22.71 12.73
C THR A 205 6.82 -22.10 14.10
N ASN A 206 5.88 -21.34 14.57
CA ASN A 206 5.66 -21.16 15.98
C ASN A 206 4.61 -22.14 16.42
N TYR A 207 5.06 -23.21 17.06
CA TYR A 207 4.26 -24.06 17.89
C TYR A 207 3.83 -23.32 19.14
#